data_fa94a632ea03c60f2e4021ecf69d26ff
#
_entry.id   fa94a632ea03c60f2e4021ecf69d26ff
#
_cell.length_a   1.000
_cell.length_b   1.000
_cell.length_c   1.000
_cell.angle_alpha   90.00
_cell.angle_beta   90.00
_cell.angle_gamma   90.00
#
_symmetry.space_group_name_H-M   'P 1'
#
loop_
_entity.id
_entity.type
_entity.pdbx_description
1 polymer ?
#
loop_
_entity_poly.entity_id
_entity_poly.type
_entity_poly.pdbx_seq_one_letter_code
_entity_poly.pdbx_strand_id
1 'polypeptide(L)' 'MNVQTAFTDALPAHDATDLTQGGNLANITLNGQTYTLRITRAGKLILTK' A
#
# COMPACT_ATOMS: atom_id res chain seq x y z
N MET A 1 15.29 0.75 -9.40
CA MET A 1 14.90 0.31 -9.68
C MET A 1 14.59 0.31 -10.32
N ASN A 2 14.60 -0.10 -10.71
CA ASN A 2 14.06 -0.46 -11.32
C ASN A 2 13.80 -0.81 -11.94
N VAL A 3 13.67 -1.33 -12.13
CA VAL A 3 13.14 -1.92 -12.71
C VAL A 3 12.97 -2.34 -13.16
N GLN A 4 12.99 -2.67 -13.33
CA GLN A 4 12.74 -3.29 -13.76
C GLN A 4 13.16 -3.45 -14.15
N THR A 5 13.77 -3.55 -14.16
CA THR A 5 13.96 -3.87 -14.54
C THR A 5 14.10 -4.39 -14.81
N ALA A 6 14.42 -4.70 -15.09
CA ALA A 6 14.26 -5.25 -15.30
C ALA A 6 13.94 -5.70 -15.34
N PHE A 7 13.83 -6.11 -15.16
CA PHE A 7 13.20 -6.51 -14.97
C PHE A 7 13.04 -6.63 -14.33
N THR A 8 13.54 -6.67 -14.32
CA THR A 8 13.24 -6.81 -13.54
C THR A 8 12.99 -5.94 -12.92
N ASP A 9 13.02 -5.22 -13.28
CA ASP A 9 12.86 -4.26 -12.50
C ASP A 9 11.98 -4.31 -11.45
N ALA A 10 12.39 -4.00 -10.41
CA ALA A 10 11.53 -4.28 -9.29
C ALA A 10 10.55 -3.16 -9.09
N LEU A 11 9.30 -3.50 -8.75
CA LEU A 11 8.31 -2.49 -8.40
C LEU A 11 8.61 -1.97 -7.00
N PRO A 12 8.29 -0.70 -6.71
CA PRO A 12 8.35 -0.21 -5.33
C PRO A 12 7.48 -1.09 -4.44
N ALA A 13 8.00 -1.47 -3.29
CA ALA A 13 7.30 -2.33 -2.36
C ALA A 13 7.18 -1.63 -1.01
N HIS A 14 5.99 -1.72 -0.42
CA HIS A 14 5.70 -1.08 0.86
C HIS A 14 5.03 -2.08 1.77
N ASP A 15 5.46 -2.12 3.02
CA ASP A 15 4.86 -2.98 4.02
C ASP A 15 3.62 -2.28 4.58
N ALA A 16 2.47 -2.97 4.52
CA ALA A 16 1.23 -2.39 4.99
C ALA A 16 1.28 -2.06 6.48
N THR A 17 2.03 -2.83 7.26
CA THR A 17 2.19 -2.56 8.68
C THR A 17 2.88 -1.22 8.90
N ASP A 18 3.86 -0.90 8.05
CA ASP A 18 4.53 0.40 8.12
C ASP A 18 3.59 1.52 7.70
N LEU A 19 2.81 1.31 6.64
CA LEU A 19 1.90 2.34 6.16
C LEU A 19 0.83 2.68 7.19
N THR A 20 0.37 1.70 7.95
CA THR A 20 -0.65 1.89 8.98
C THR A 20 -0.04 2.23 10.33
N GLN A 21 1.30 2.29 10.41
CA GLN A 21 2.03 2.62 11.64
C GLN A 21 1.64 1.72 12.81
N GLY A 22 1.56 0.42 12.51
CA GLY A 22 1.21 -0.58 13.52
C GLY A 22 -0.27 -0.74 13.76
N GLY A 23 -1.11 0.05 13.08
CA GLY A 23 -2.55 -0.08 13.16
C GLY A 23 -3.10 -0.91 12.01
N ASN A 24 -4.36 -0.63 11.64
CA ASN A 24 -5.01 -1.36 10.55
C ASN A 24 -5.61 -0.45 9.50
N LEU A 25 -5.41 0.85 9.60
CA LEU A 25 -5.94 1.84 8.65
C LEU A 25 -4.85 2.82 8.25
N ALA A 26 -4.86 3.20 6.97
CA ALA A 26 -3.98 4.24 6.47
C ALA A 26 -4.68 4.98 5.34
N ASN A 27 -4.40 6.27 5.20
CA ASN A 27 -4.88 7.04 4.07
C ASN A 27 -3.86 7.01 2.95
N ILE A 28 -4.34 6.76 1.74
CA ILE A 28 -3.52 6.78 0.51
C ILE A 28 -4.12 7.81 -0.40
N THR A 29 -3.31 8.72 -0.91
CA THR A 29 -3.83 9.78 -1.77
C THR A 29 -3.39 9.57 -3.21
N LEU A 30 -4.27 9.91 -4.13
CA LEU A 30 -3.98 9.90 -5.55
C LEU A 30 -4.70 11.09 -6.17
N ASN A 31 -3.94 11.99 -6.77
CA ASN A 31 -4.47 13.17 -7.46
C ASN A 31 -5.44 13.96 -6.58
N GLY A 32 -5.08 14.14 -5.33
CA GLY A 32 -5.89 14.90 -4.39
C GLY A 32 -7.05 14.14 -3.77
N GLN A 33 -7.28 12.90 -4.16
CA GLN A 33 -8.31 12.06 -3.54
C GLN A 33 -7.70 11.17 -2.50
N THR A 34 -8.43 10.96 -1.41
CA THR A 34 -7.96 10.14 -0.31
C THR A 34 -8.70 8.81 -0.31
N TYR A 35 -7.93 7.73 -0.32
CA TYR A 35 -8.43 6.37 -0.19
C TYR A 35 -8.04 5.83 1.18
N THR A 36 -8.81 4.91 1.71
CA THR A 36 -8.47 4.26 2.97
C THR A 36 -8.02 2.83 2.72
N LEU A 37 -6.80 2.53 3.15
CA LEU A 37 -6.26 1.18 3.14
C LEU A 37 -6.60 0.54 4.47
N ARG A 38 -7.15 -0.68 4.42
CA ARG A 38 -7.51 -1.42 5.62
C ARG A 38 -6.87 -2.80 5.61
N ILE A 39 -6.28 -3.17 6.74
CA ILE A 39 -5.83 -4.54 6.97
C ILE A 39 -6.96 -5.26 7.69
N THR A 40 -7.51 -6.32 7.07
CA THR A 40 -8.62 -7.06 7.67
C THR A 40 -8.11 -8.07 8.68
N ARG A 41 -9.03 -8.60 9.50
CA ARG A 41 -8.68 -9.65 10.47
C ARG A 41 -8.13 -10.89 9.78
N ALA A 42 -8.57 -11.15 8.55
CA ALA A 42 -8.10 -12.31 7.79
C ALA A 42 -6.71 -12.08 7.19
N GLY A 43 -6.09 -10.93 7.44
CA GLY A 43 -4.77 -10.64 6.91
C GLY A 43 -4.78 -10.22 5.47
N LYS A 44 -5.86 -9.62 5.00
CA LYS A 44 -5.98 -9.14 3.63
C LYS A 44 -6.08 -7.63 3.60
N LEU A 45 -5.80 -7.05 2.44
CA LEU A 45 -5.87 -5.61 2.24
C LEU A 45 -7.10 -5.25 1.45
N ILE A 46 -7.76 -4.17 1.89
CA ILE A 46 -8.88 -3.56 1.16
C ILE A 46 -8.54 -2.09 0.98
N LEU A 47 -8.83 -1.58 -0.21
CA LEU A 47 -8.68 -0.15 -0.49
C LEU A 47 -10.06 0.39 -0.84
N THR A 48 -10.51 1.39 -0.10
CA THR A 48 -11.81 2.02 -0.32
C THR A 48 -11.65 3.52 -0.43
N LYS A 49 -12.65 4.15 -1.04
CA LYS A 49 -12.62 5.58 -1.23
C LYS A 49 -13.61 6.32 -0.31
#